data_fc42cf0239c76cc2f3a9ac5c660b4853
#
_entry.id   fc42cf0239c76cc2f3a9ac5c660b4853
#
_cell.length_a   1.000
_cell.length_b   1.000
_cell.length_c   1.000
_cell.angle_alpha   90.00
_cell.angle_beta   90.00
_cell.angle_gamma   90.00
#
_symmetry.space_group_name_H-M   'P 1'
#
loop_
_entity.id
_entity.type
_entity.pdbx_description
1 polymer ?
#
loop_
_entity_poly.entity_id
_entity_poly.type
_entity_poly.pdbx_seq_one_letter_code
_entity_poly.pdbx_strand_id
1 'polypeptide(L)'
;LTKTQPLDANGQPYNRGLLLATVIIGTFATVLTQTLLATAYPTLMKAFDISTATVQWLTTGFLLVNGIMIPISAWLLNRFNSKYLYISAMTIFFIGTAICWQAPNFTFLLIGRLVEAVGVGLSMPLMQTIALSIFPPEKRGAAMGAVGLAIGLAPAIGPTLSGWVIDTYNWRVLFSMILPIAGIVIVASFFTMRKVLKTSKPSLDILSAILSTIGFGSLLYGFSEVGTEGWNSLIVIAGIGIGVIFIALFAWRQLKMTHPFLELHVFKTPEFTIATILSGVVNMAMVGAEMVLPMYIQTVRGESAFNSGLTLLPGAIMMGIMSPITGRIFDRLGAKHLAVTGMTLLTIGTIPFIFLTESTPMINVVILYAIRMFGIAMVMMPVTTAGMNALPLNLISHGTAVNNTLRQVASSVGTAILISVLTNVTNNQMPGKHVLHNVPLQYKAKAMDAVVSGYKAAFIVAALFCIAGLIVTFFVRDKKAPSVTGGVK
;
A
#
# COMPACT_ATOMS: atom_id res chain seq x y z
N LEU A 1 15.55 38.71 -2.78
CA LEU A 1 15.24 37.73 -1.74
C LEU A 1 16.11 36.49 -1.97
N THR A 2 17.27 36.44 -1.34
CA THR A 2 18.16 35.27 -1.30
C THR A 2 17.38 34.11 -0.69
N LYS A 3 17.13 33.08 -1.48
CA LYS A 3 16.55 31.83 -0.99
C LYS A 3 17.55 31.23 0.00
N THR A 4 17.35 31.44 1.30
CA THR A 4 18.13 30.77 2.34
C THR A 4 17.94 29.27 2.16
N GLN A 5 19.03 28.57 1.86
CA GLN A 5 19.00 27.12 1.74
C GLN A 5 18.63 26.52 3.10
N PRO A 6 17.79 25.49 3.14
CA PRO A 6 17.45 24.82 4.39
C PRO A 6 18.71 24.18 4.97
N LEU A 7 18.83 24.21 6.32
CA LEU A 7 19.92 23.60 7.05
C LEU A 7 19.49 22.25 7.62
N ASP A 8 20.37 21.28 7.57
CA ASP A 8 20.19 19.97 8.20
C ASP A 8 20.39 20.08 9.74
N ALA A 9 20.25 18.97 10.47
CA ALA A 9 20.41 18.94 11.92
C ALA A 9 21.85 19.27 12.39
N ASN A 10 22.82 19.33 11.49
CA ASN A 10 24.21 19.70 11.74
C ASN A 10 24.53 21.12 11.24
N GLY A 11 23.52 21.88 10.78
CA GLY A 11 23.69 23.24 10.25
C GLY A 11 24.23 23.30 8.82
N GLN A 12 24.28 22.19 8.07
CA GLN A 12 24.76 22.17 6.70
C GLN A 12 23.64 22.43 5.70
N PRO A 13 23.85 23.24 4.65
CA PRO A 13 22.85 23.49 3.63
C PRO A 13 22.59 22.24 2.78
N TYR A 14 21.34 22.03 2.39
CA TYR A 14 20.95 20.93 1.50
C TYR A 14 19.83 21.31 0.53
N ASN A 15 19.71 20.54 -0.55
CA ASN A 15 18.63 20.71 -1.54
C ASN A 15 17.46 19.78 -1.20
N ARG A 16 16.33 20.38 -0.75
CA ARG A 16 15.09 19.62 -0.42
C ARG A 16 14.56 18.82 -1.60
N GLY A 17 14.58 19.42 -2.80
CA GLY A 17 14.04 18.77 -3.99
C GLY A 17 14.85 17.53 -4.40
N LEU A 18 16.18 17.64 -4.39
CA LEU A 18 17.07 16.53 -4.73
C LEU A 18 16.97 15.40 -3.71
N LEU A 19 16.92 15.73 -2.40
CA LEU A 19 16.73 14.76 -1.34
C LEU A 19 15.39 14.03 -1.51
N LEU A 20 14.29 14.77 -1.69
CA LEU A 20 12.97 14.19 -1.88
C LEU A 20 12.90 13.32 -3.14
N ALA A 21 13.48 13.77 -4.26
CA ALA A 21 13.54 12.99 -5.50
C ALA A 21 14.26 11.65 -5.31
N THR A 22 15.42 11.65 -4.62
CA THR A 22 16.17 10.42 -4.32
C THR A 22 15.32 9.43 -3.53
N VAL A 23 14.61 9.91 -2.51
CA VAL A 23 13.77 9.07 -1.66
C VAL A 23 12.55 8.56 -2.42
N ILE A 24 11.92 9.38 -3.27
CA ILE A 24 10.78 9.00 -4.11
C ILE A 24 11.19 7.92 -5.12
N ILE A 25 12.32 8.07 -5.82
CA ILE A 25 12.78 7.08 -6.82
C ILE A 25 13.08 5.74 -6.14
N GLY A 26 13.73 5.75 -4.97
CA GLY A 26 13.99 4.52 -4.23
C GLY A 26 12.71 3.84 -3.76
N THR A 27 11.75 4.62 -3.21
CA THR A 27 10.47 4.05 -2.78
C THR A 27 9.63 3.60 -3.98
N PHE A 28 9.69 4.26 -5.12
CA PHE A 28 9.06 3.79 -6.34
C PHE A 28 9.57 2.39 -6.73
N ALA A 29 10.89 2.18 -6.72
CA ALA A 29 11.49 0.87 -7.01
C ALA A 29 11.03 -0.21 -6.01
N THR A 30 10.95 0.13 -4.70
CA THR A 30 10.50 -0.80 -3.66
C THR A 30 9.01 -1.15 -3.80
N VAL A 31 8.13 -0.19 -4.12
CA VAL A 31 6.70 -0.42 -4.34
C VAL A 31 6.45 -1.18 -5.64
N LEU A 32 7.22 -0.88 -6.70
CA LEU A 32 7.14 -1.60 -7.97
C LEU A 32 7.39 -3.10 -7.78
N THR A 33 8.40 -3.46 -7.00
CA THR A 33 8.75 -4.86 -6.73
C THR A 33 7.63 -5.63 -6.03
N GLN A 34 6.74 -4.99 -5.27
CA GLN A 34 5.59 -5.65 -4.63
C GLN A 34 4.65 -6.30 -5.64
N THR A 35 4.47 -5.70 -6.80
CA THR A 35 3.46 -6.09 -7.80
C THR A 35 4.02 -6.84 -8.99
N LEU A 36 5.36 -6.83 -9.19
CA LEU A 36 6.01 -7.49 -10.33
C LEU A 36 5.78 -9.01 -10.38
N LEU A 37 5.65 -9.69 -9.24
CA LEU A 37 5.59 -11.15 -9.23
C LEU A 37 4.20 -11.73 -9.51
N ALA A 38 3.13 -10.98 -9.39
CA ALA A 38 1.78 -11.50 -9.53
C ALA A 38 1.53 -12.17 -10.90
N THR A 39 2.09 -11.62 -11.97
CA THR A 39 2.00 -12.19 -13.32
C THR A 39 3.04 -13.29 -13.61
N ALA A 40 4.07 -13.40 -12.76
CA ALA A 40 5.16 -14.36 -12.91
C ALA A 40 4.86 -15.75 -12.32
N TYR A 41 3.80 -15.89 -11.53
CA TYR A 41 3.50 -17.14 -10.82
C TYR A 41 3.47 -18.39 -11.69
N PRO A 42 2.77 -18.43 -12.84
CA PRO A 42 2.76 -19.64 -13.69
C PRO A 42 4.15 -20.03 -14.18
N THR A 43 4.99 -19.05 -14.50
CA THR A 43 6.37 -19.26 -14.94
C THR A 43 7.25 -19.79 -13.80
N LEU A 44 7.11 -19.24 -12.59
CA LEU A 44 7.86 -19.69 -11.42
C LEU A 44 7.42 -21.08 -10.95
N MET A 45 6.11 -21.40 -11.00
CA MET A 45 5.60 -22.74 -10.72
C MET A 45 6.22 -23.78 -11.63
N LYS A 46 6.32 -23.50 -12.93
CA LYS A 46 7.00 -24.38 -13.91
C LYS A 46 8.51 -24.45 -13.69
N ALA A 47 9.15 -23.32 -13.38
CA ALA A 47 10.61 -23.26 -13.24
C ALA A 47 11.12 -24.00 -12.01
N PHE A 48 10.34 -24.06 -10.93
CA PHE A 48 10.72 -24.69 -9.65
C PHE A 48 9.93 -25.96 -9.32
N ASP A 49 9.00 -26.37 -10.18
CA ASP A 49 8.10 -27.51 -9.99
C ASP A 49 7.36 -27.47 -8.64
N ILE A 50 6.69 -26.33 -8.39
CA ILE A 50 5.98 -26.03 -7.13
C ILE A 50 4.49 -25.76 -7.34
N SER A 51 3.70 -25.97 -6.29
CA SER A 51 2.26 -25.72 -6.29
C SER A 51 1.92 -24.23 -6.26
N THR A 52 0.67 -23.89 -6.62
CA THR A 52 0.13 -22.53 -6.50
C THR A 52 0.18 -22.03 -5.05
N ALA A 53 -0.12 -22.88 -4.07
CA ALA A 53 -0.06 -22.52 -2.65
C ALA A 53 1.39 -22.16 -2.23
N THR A 54 2.38 -22.90 -2.76
CA THR A 54 3.79 -22.63 -2.46
C THR A 54 4.26 -21.31 -3.07
N VAL A 55 3.93 -21.02 -4.34
CA VAL A 55 4.37 -19.77 -5.00
C VAL A 55 3.75 -18.53 -4.38
N GLN A 56 2.54 -18.62 -3.84
CA GLN A 56 1.87 -17.51 -3.14
C GLN A 56 2.66 -16.99 -1.94
N TRP A 57 3.49 -17.81 -1.29
CA TRP A 57 4.36 -17.39 -0.20
C TRP A 57 5.33 -16.26 -0.59
N LEU A 58 5.67 -16.12 -1.88
CA LEU A 58 6.50 -15.00 -2.35
C LEU A 58 5.81 -13.64 -2.14
N THR A 59 4.48 -13.60 -2.17
CA THR A 59 3.72 -12.37 -1.87
C THR A 59 3.22 -12.32 -0.43
N THR A 60 2.65 -13.42 0.08
CA THR A 60 2.17 -13.48 1.47
C THR A 60 3.29 -13.22 2.47
N GLY A 61 4.42 -13.93 2.36
CA GLY A 61 5.58 -13.73 3.23
C GLY A 61 6.17 -12.32 3.11
N PHE A 62 6.22 -11.77 1.91
CA PHE A 62 6.66 -10.40 1.68
C PHE A 62 5.73 -9.38 2.37
N LEU A 63 4.41 -9.49 2.22
CA LEU A 63 3.44 -8.59 2.84
C LEU A 63 3.45 -8.70 4.37
N LEU A 64 3.65 -9.90 4.90
CA LEU A 64 3.77 -10.13 6.34
C LEU A 64 4.98 -9.41 6.92
N VAL A 65 6.17 -9.61 6.33
CA VAL A 65 7.40 -8.96 6.79
C VAL A 65 7.30 -7.45 6.63
N ASN A 66 6.80 -6.98 5.49
CA ASN A 66 6.53 -5.54 5.26
C ASN A 66 5.63 -4.97 6.37
N GLY A 67 4.49 -5.62 6.65
CA GLY A 67 3.55 -5.18 7.69
C GLY A 67 4.13 -5.17 9.10
N ILE A 68 4.98 -6.14 9.44
CA ILE A 68 5.71 -6.21 10.72
C ILE A 68 6.73 -5.06 10.83
N MET A 69 7.41 -4.71 9.74
CA MET A 69 8.44 -3.68 9.75
C MET A 69 7.88 -2.26 9.89
N ILE A 70 6.63 -2.01 9.49
CA ILE A 70 6.01 -0.68 9.56
C ILE A 70 5.95 -0.15 11.01
N PRO A 71 5.41 -0.85 12.03
CA PRO A 71 5.45 -0.39 13.42
C PRO A 71 6.88 -0.22 13.94
N ILE A 72 7.79 -1.12 13.57
CA ILE A 72 9.20 -1.07 13.97
C ILE A 72 9.90 0.18 13.40
N SER A 73 9.46 0.64 12.22
CA SER A 73 10.04 1.82 11.57
C SER A 73 9.96 3.09 12.42
N ALA A 74 8.91 3.27 13.24
CA ALA A 74 8.78 4.43 14.12
C ALA A 74 9.92 4.53 15.13
N TRP A 75 10.27 3.41 15.76
CA TRP A 75 11.40 3.35 16.68
C TRP A 75 12.74 3.58 15.95
N LEU A 76 12.93 2.95 14.79
CA LEU A 76 14.15 3.12 13.99
C LEU A 76 14.34 4.58 13.54
N LEU A 77 13.27 5.26 13.11
CA LEU A 77 13.29 6.66 12.68
C LEU A 77 13.69 7.61 13.82
N ASN A 78 13.26 7.31 15.04
CA ASN A 78 13.57 8.11 16.21
C ASN A 78 14.96 7.79 16.80
N ARG A 79 15.48 6.58 16.56
CA ARG A 79 16.78 6.10 17.10
C ARG A 79 17.94 6.45 16.19
N PHE A 80 17.82 6.27 14.90
CA PHE A 80 18.93 6.34 13.95
C PHE A 80 18.89 7.60 13.08
N ASN A 81 20.05 7.97 12.56
CA ASN A 81 20.18 9.05 11.60
C ASN A 81 19.46 8.70 10.30
N SER A 82 18.55 9.57 9.85
CA SER A 82 17.73 9.38 8.65
C SER A 82 18.55 9.06 7.38
N LYS A 83 19.75 9.63 7.24
CA LYS A 83 20.65 9.33 6.12
C LYS A 83 21.05 7.86 6.12
N TYR A 84 21.66 7.40 7.22
CA TYR A 84 22.15 6.01 7.29
C TYR A 84 21.02 5.00 7.34
N LEU A 85 19.90 5.33 7.97
CA LEU A 85 18.72 4.47 7.99
C LEU A 85 18.17 4.24 6.59
N TYR A 86 18.07 5.30 5.76
CA TYR A 86 17.63 5.18 4.38
C TYR A 86 18.61 4.36 3.52
N ILE A 87 19.92 4.64 3.63
CA ILE A 87 20.95 3.87 2.93
C ILE A 87 20.88 2.38 3.34
N SER A 88 20.72 2.09 4.64
CA SER A 88 20.58 0.71 5.12
C SER A 88 19.33 0.02 4.57
N ALA A 89 18.18 0.71 4.58
CA ALA A 89 16.93 0.17 4.03
C ALA A 89 17.07 -0.18 2.53
N MET A 90 17.67 0.73 1.75
CA MET A 90 17.90 0.51 0.31
C MET A 90 18.97 -0.56 0.06
N THR A 91 19.99 -0.68 0.94
CA THR A 91 21.01 -1.74 0.83
C THR A 91 20.41 -3.11 1.14
N ILE A 92 19.56 -3.23 2.17
CA ILE A 92 18.85 -4.47 2.50
C ILE A 92 17.94 -4.86 1.32
N PHE A 93 17.20 -3.90 0.75
CA PHE A 93 16.39 -4.10 -0.43
C PHE A 93 17.23 -4.59 -1.63
N PHE A 94 18.36 -3.95 -1.91
CA PHE A 94 19.27 -4.33 -2.98
C PHE A 94 19.81 -5.76 -2.80
N ILE A 95 20.25 -6.12 -1.58
CA ILE A 95 20.74 -7.47 -1.27
C ILE A 95 19.63 -8.50 -1.48
N GLY A 96 18.41 -8.24 -0.98
CA GLY A 96 17.26 -9.11 -1.20
C GLY A 96 16.97 -9.32 -2.69
N THR A 97 16.95 -8.23 -3.47
CA THR A 97 16.76 -8.27 -4.92
C THR A 97 17.88 -9.07 -5.64
N ALA A 98 19.13 -8.91 -5.19
CA ALA A 98 20.27 -9.66 -5.74
C ALA A 98 20.17 -11.17 -5.43
N ILE A 99 19.72 -11.54 -4.23
CA ILE A 99 19.44 -12.94 -3.86
C ILE A 99 18.33 -13.50 -4.75
N CYS A 100 17.25 -12.75 -4.96
CA CYS A 100 16.16 -13.15 -5.86
C CYS A 100 16.63 -13.35 -7.31
N TRP A 101 17.47 -12.43 -7.82
CA TRP A 101 18.01 -12.52 -9.17
C TRP A 101 18.84 -13.79 -9.38
N GLN A 102 19.68 -14.16 -8.42
CA GLN A 102 20.58 -15.31 -8.49
C GLN A 102 19.98 -16.60 -7.92
N ALA A 103 18.71 -16.59 -7.49
CA ALA A 103 18.09 -17.71 -6.79
C ALA A 103 18.20 -19.03 -7.57
N PRO A 104 18.90 -20.06 -7.03
CA PRO A 104 19.01 -21.39 -7.66
C PRO A 104 17.77 -22.24 -7.46
N ASN A 105 16.99 -21.98 -6.40
CA ASN A 105 15.77 -22.70 -6.05
C ASN A 105 14.75 -21.77 -5.37
N PHE A 106 13.55 -22.30 -5.13
CA PHE A 106 12.45 -21.54 -4.53
C PHE A 106 12.77 -21.00 -3.12
N THR A 107 13.47 -21.77 -2.29
CA THR A 107 13.82 -21.34 -0.93
C THR A 107 14.69 -20.08 -0.94
N PHE A 108 15.71 -20.02 -1.82
CA PHE A 108 16.54 -18.83 -1.97
C PHE A 108 15.73 -17.64 -2.51
N LEU A 109 14.81 -17.88 -3.44
CA LEU A 109 13.91 -16.84 -3.94
C LEU A 109 13.03 -16.31 -2.84
N LEU A 110 12.46 -17.17 -2.01
CA LEU A 110 11.64 -16.76 -0.86
C LEU A 110 12.46 -15.97 0.17
N ILE A 111 13.65 -16.44 0.54
CA ILE A 111 14.55 -15.72 1.46
C ILE A 111 14.85 -14.32 0.90
N GLY A 112 15.21 -14.21 -0.38
CA GLY A 112 15.45 -12.94 -1.04
C GLY A 112 14.25 -11.99 -0.92
N ARG A 113 13.03 -12.50 -1.14
CA ARG A 113 11.78 -11.76 -1.00
C ARG A 113 11.53 -11.27 0.43
N LEU A 114 11.81 -12.09 1.43
CA LEU A 114 11.66 -11.70 2.84
C LEU A 114 12.67 -10.61 3.22
N VAL A 115 13.91 -10.70 2.72
CA VAL A 115 14.94 -9.66 2.91
C VAL A 115 14.54 -8.36 2.20
N GLU A 116 14.06 -8.41 0.95
CA GLU A 116 13.50 -7.23 0.26
C GLU A 116 12.41 -6.55 1.08
N ALA A 117 11.49 -7.33 1.66
CA ALA A 117 10.36 -6.83 2.42
C ALA A 117 10.75 -6.02 3.65
N VAL A 118 11.88 -6.35 4.30
CA VAL A 118 12.46 -5.54 5.39
C VAL A 118 12.82 -4.15 4.90
N GLY A 119 13.51 -4.04 3.76
CA GLY A 119 13.87 -2.75 3.17
C GLY A 119 12.65 -1.93 2.75
N VAL A 120 11.66 -2.58 2.15
CA VAL A 120 10.40 -1.96 1.71
C VAL A 120 9.58 -1.42 2.88
N GLY A 121 9.43 -2.21 3.96
CA GLY A 121 8.67 -1.83 5.15
C GLY A 121 9.24 -0.62 5.89
N LEU A 122 10.54 -0.35 5.70
CA LEU A 122 11.19 0.87 6.20
C LEU A 122 11.08 2.04 5.24
N SER A 123 11.13 1.80 3.93
CA SER A 123 11.23 2.85 2.90
C SER A 123 10.02 3.78 2.89
N MET A 124 8.81 3.25 2.98
CA MET A 124 7.58 4.04 2.85
C MET A 124 7.34 4.97 4.04
N PRO A 125 7.36 4.52 5.33
CA PRO A 125 7.24 5.42 6.47
C PRO A 125 8.37 6.45 6.52
N LEU A 126 9.60 6.05 6.15
CA LEU A 126 10.77 6.93 6.12
C LEU A 126 10.59 8.04 5.08
N MET A 127 10.17 7.71 3.85
CA MET A 127 9.89 8.68 2.80
C MET A 127 8.84 9.71 3.24
N GLN A 128 7.71 9.25 3.77
CA GLN A 128 6.63 10.14 4.22
C GLN A 128 7.09 11.03 5.38
N THR A 129 7.79 10.46 6.38
CA THR A 129 8.28 11.24 7.52
C THR A 129 9.31 12.28 7.08
N ILE A 130 10.22 11.95 6.18
CA ILE A 130 11.19 12.90 5.62
C ILE A 130 10.45 14.00 4.87
N ALA A 131 9.54 13.67 3.95
CA ALA A 131 8.78 14.65 3.18
C ALA A 131 8.04 15.65 4.08
N LEU A 132 7.35 15.16 5.13
CA LEU A 132 6.63 15.98 6.09
C LEU A 132 7.55 16.83 6.99
N SER A 133 8.78 16.39 7.22
CA SER A 133 9.72 17.07 8.11
C SER A 133 10.54 18.15 7.42
N ILE A 134 10.91 17.96 6.14
CA ILE A 134 11.76 18.91 5.40
C ILE A 134 10.98 20.05 4.76
N PHE A 135 9.66 19.91 4.59
CA PHE A 135 8.82 20.97 4.05
C PHE A 135 7.99 21.63 5.14
N PRO A 136 7.81 22.97 5.08
CA PRO A 136 6.92 23.67 5.97
C PRO A 136 5.46 23.26 5.71
N PRO A 137 4.55 23.40 6.69
CA PRO A 137 3.18 22.91 6.61
C PRO A 137 2.43 23.33 5.33
N GLU A 138 2.68 24.56 4.84
CA GLU A 138 2.06 25.16 3.65
C GLU A 138 2.50 24.52 2.31
N LYS A 139 3.55 23.69 2.32
CA LYS A 139 4.10 23.00 1.15
C LYS A 139 4.13 21.49 1.30
N ARG A 140 3.61 20.96 2.38
CA ARG A 140 3.56 19.50 2.64
C ARG A 140 2.63 18.79 1.68
N GLY A 141 1.54 19.42 1.27
CA GLY A 141 0.61 18.87 0.29
C GLY A 141 1.29 18.60 -1.05
N ALA A 142 2.04 19.57 -1.58
CA ALA A 142 2.80 19.38 -2.82
C ALA A 142 3.86 18.28 -2.68
N ALA A 143 4.58 18.20 -1.55
CA ALA A 143 5.56 17.17 -1.28
C ALA A 143 4.93 15.77 -1.18
N MET A 144 3.83 15.65 -0.44
CA MET A 144 3.08 14.40 -0.31
C MET A 144 2.37 14.00 -1.60
N GLY A 145 1.96 14.96 -2.43
CA GLY A 145 1.48 14.71 -3.77
C GLY A 145 2.53 14.06 -4.67
N ALA A 146 3.80 14.51 -4.59
CA ALA A 146 4.92 13.85 -5.28
C ALA A 146 5.19 12.44 -4.74
N VAL A 147 5.04 12.22 -3.44
CA VAL A 147 5.07 10.87 -2.82
C VAL A 147 3.93 10.00 -3.39
N GLY A 148 2.72 10.58 -3.52
CA GLY A 148 1.57 9.90 -4.08
C GLY A 148 1.75 9.43 -5.53
N LEU A 149 2.56 10.15 -6.33
CA LEU A 149 2.93 9.72 -7.66
C LEU A 149 3.66 8.36 -7.63
N ALA A 150 4.65 8.20 -6.76
CA ALA A 150 5.39 6.94 -6.65
C ALA A 150 4.49 5.79 -6.21
N ILE A 151 3.63 6.04 -5.21
CA ILE A 151 2.71 5.03 -4.66
C ILE A 151 1.63 4.63 -5.67
N GLY A 152 1.15 5.58 -6.49
CA GLY A 152 0.07 5.33 -7.44
C GLY A 152 0.52 4.69 -8.75
N LEU A 153 1.69 5.09 -9.27
CA LEU A 153 2.18 4.57 -10.56
C LEU A 153 2.80 3.18 -10.43
N ALA A 154 3.52 2.90 -9.35
CA ALA A 154 4.28 1.67 -9.23
C ALA A 154 3.39 0.41 -9.33
N PRO A 155 2.24 0.28 -8.62
CA PRO A 155 1.40 -0.91 -8.71
C PRO A 155 0.79 -1.15 -10.08
N ALA A 156 0.58 -0.10 -10.87
CA ALA A 156 -0.01 -0.21 -12.19
C ALA A 156 1.00 -0.57 -13.28
N ILE A 157 2.21 -0.01 -13.16
CA ILE A 157 3.30 -0.35 -14.08
C ILE A 157 3.76 -1.79 -13.85
N GLY A 158 3.72 -2.26 -12.60
CA GLY A 158 4.23 -3.57 -12.19
C GLY A 158 3.71 -4.74 -13.04
N PRO A 159 2.40 -5.02 -13.09
CA PRO A 159 1.85 -6.14 -13.86
C PRO A 159 2.12 -6.03 -15.37
N THR A 160 2.02 -4.83 -15.94
CA THR A 160 2.27 -4.59 -17.37
C THR A 160 3.73 -4.85 -17.71
N LEU A 161 4.65 -4.31 -16.91
CA LEU A 161 6.09 -4.50 -17.08
C LEU A 161 6.49 -5.95 -16.87
N SER A 162 5.94 -6.60 -15.84
CA SER A 162 6.19 -8.01 -15.56
C SER A 162 5.67 -8.93 -16.66
N GLY A 163 4.46 -8.69 -17.17
CA GLY A 163 3.90 -9.44 -18.29
C GLY A 163 4.81 -9.35 -19.51
N TRP A 164 5.23 -8.14 -19.89
CA TRP A 164 6.16 -7.96 -21.01
C TRP A 164 7.49 -8.67 -20.81
N VAL A 165 8.07 -8.58 -19.61
CA VAL A 165 9.37 -9.23 -19.30
C VAL A 165 9.25 -10.74 -19.37
N ILE A 166 8.17 -11.33 -18.84
CA ILE A 166 7.97 -12.78 -18.81
C ILE A 166 7.71 -13.35 -20.20
N ASP A 167 6.98 -12.63 -21.03
CA ASP A 167 6.70 -13.03 -22.42
C ASP A 167 7.94 -12.95 -23.31
N THR A 168 8.90 -12.07 -22.98
CA THR A 168 10.06 -11.78 -23.85
C THR A 168 11.37 -12.33 -23.30
N TYR A 169 11.52 -12.40 -21.98
CA TYR A 169 12.77 -12.74 -21.27
C TYR A 169 12.53 -13.79 -20.18
N ASN A 170 13.60 -14.14 -19.47
CA ASN A 170 13.53 -14.98 -18.28
C ASN A 170 13.00 -14.17 -17.07
N TRP A 171 12.26 -14.83 -16.16
CA TRP A 171 11.72 -14.22 -14.95
C TRP A 171 12.78 -13.52 -14.07
N ARG A 172 14.04 -13.93 -14.12
CA ARG A 172 15.15 -13.28 -13.39
C ARG A 172 15.37 -11.83 -13.80
N VAL A 173 14.97 -11.45 -15.03
CA VAL A 173 15.07 -10.08 -15.53
C VAL A 173 14.20 -9.13 -14.70
N LEU A 174 13.09 -9.62 -14.09
CA LEU A 174 12.26 -8.83 -13.19
C LEU A 174 13.07 -8.24 -12.02
N PHE A 175 14.04 -8.98 -11.52
CA PHE A 175 14.90 -8.53 -10.42
C PHE A 175 16.13 -7.76 -10.94
N SER A 176 16.76 -8.24 -12.02
CA SER A 176 17.97 -7.61 -12.55
C SER A 176 17.75 -6.19 -13.06
N MET A 177 16.55 -5.85 -13.51
CA MET A 177 16.23 -4.47 -13.93
C MET A 177 16.04 -3.49 -12.74
N ILE A 178 15.71 -4.00 -11.56
CA ILE A 178 15.58 -3.19 -10.34
C ILE A 178 16.94 -2.89 -9.71
N LEU A 179 17.90 -3.81 -9.83
CA LEU A 179 19.23 -3.68 -9.22
C LEU A 179 19.97 -2.39 -9.62
N PRO A 180 20.05 -1.99 -10.91
CA PRO A 180 20.69 -0.75 -11.28
C PRO A 180 20.01 0.48 -10.65
N ILE A 181 18.67 0.49 -10.61
CA ILE A 181 17.90 1.59 -10.03
C ILE A 181 18.21 1.71 -8.54
N ALA A 182 18.14 0.59 -7.80
CA ALA A 182 18.46 0.55 -6.37
C ALA A 182 19.92 0.94 -6.11
N GLY A 183 20.87 0.46 -6.92
CA GLY A 183 22.29 0.81 -6.84
C GLY A 183 22.54 2.31 -7.05
N ILE A 184 21.94 2.92 -8.09
CA ILE A 184 22.02 4.36 -8.35
C ILE A 184 21.44 5.14 -7.16
N VAL A 185 20.29 4.72 -6.61
CA VAL A 185 19.67 5.36 -5.46
C VAL A 185 20.56 5.28 -4.22
N ILE A 186 21.21 4.14 -3.97
CA ILE A 186 22.16 3.99 -2.85
C ILE A 186 23.30 4.97 -3.02
N VAL A 187 23.96 5.00 -4.18
CA VAL A 187 25.07 5.92 -4.47
C VAL A 187 24.61 7.39 -4.34
N ALA A 188 23.49 7.74 -4.96
CA ALA A 188 22.92 9.08 -4.85
C ALA A 188 22.65 9.48 -3.40
N SER A 189 22.19 8.53 -2.57
CA SER A 189 21.86 8.77 -1.17
C SER A 189 23.07 9.18 -0.33
N PHE A 190 24.27 8.74 -0.65
CA PHE A 190 25.48 9.20 0.04
C PHE A 190 25.71 10.71 -0.11
N PHE A 191 25.30 11.30 -1.25
CA PHE A 191 25.49 12.71 -1.57
C PHE A 191 24.26 13.57 -1.24
N THR A 192 23.05 13.05 -1.46
CA THR A 192 21.79 13.81 -1.35
C THR A 192 21.18 13.73 0.04
N MET A 193 21.31 12.59 0.72
CA MET A 193 20.71 12.40 2.04
C MET A 193 21.47 13.13 3.14
N ARG A 194 20.70 13.71 4.08
CA ARG A 194 21.19 14.44 5.25
C ARG A 194 20.49 13.97 6.52
N LYS A 195 21.04 14.34 7.68
CA LYS A 195 20.38 14.13 8.97
C LYS A 195 19.28 15.19 9.13
N VAL A 196 18.09 14.89 8.62
CA VAL A 196 16.95 15.85 8.63
C VAL A 196 15.97 15.58 9.77
N LEU A 197 16.03 14.39 10.39
CA LEU A 197 15.19 14.02 11.53
C LEU A 197 15.98 14.17 12.84
N LYS A 198 15.30 14.72 13.86
CA LYS A 198 15.86 14.75 15.23
C LYS A 198 15.76 13.36 15.85
N THR A 199 16.83 12.88 16.42
CA THR A 199 16.89 11.58 17.10
C THR A 199 16.75 11.75 18.60
N SER A 200 15.88 10.97 19.24
CA SER A 200 15.64 10.97 20.70
C SER A 200 16.34 9.80 21.42
N LYS A 201 16.95 8.87 20.66
CA LYS A 201 17.65 7.67 21.16
C LYS A 201 16.81 6.84 22.15
N PRO A 202 15.55 6.48 21.84
CA PRO A 202 14.72 5.65 22.71
C PRO A 202 15.38 4.28 22.92
N SER A 203 15.20 3.69 24.11
CA SER A 203 15.57 2.30 24.36
C SER A 203 14.73 1.35 23.53
N LEU A 204 15.29 0.21 23.13
CA LEU A 204 14.54 -0.82 22.46
C LEU A 204 13.72 -1.61 23.50
N ASP A 205 12.40 -1.52 23.38
CA ASP A 205 11.52 -2.41 24.13
C ASP A 205 11.27 -3.71 23.34
N ILE A 206 12.07 -4.73 23.66
CA ILE A 206 12.04 -6.03 22.99
C ILE A 206 10.65 -6.68 23.10
N LEU A 207 10.00 -6.55 24.28
CA LEU A 207 8.66 -7.14 24.47
C LEU A 207 7.63 -6.48 23.54
N SER A 208 7.64 -5.16 23.39
CA SER A 208 6.79 -4.46 22.42
C SER A 208 7.07 -4.88 20.99
N ALA A 209 8.33 -5.08 20.61
CA ALA A 209 8.68 -5.56 19.29
C ALA A 209 8.15 -6.99 19.03
N ILE A 210 8.25 -7.90 20.03
CA ILE A 210 7.71 -9.25 19.94
C ILE A 210 6.18 -9.21 19.84
N LEU A 211 5.49 -8.47 20.72
CA LEU A 211 4.03 -8.35 20.71
C LEU A 211 3.52 -7.79 19.38
N SER A 212 4.19 -6.77 18.85
CA SER A 212 3.87 -6.18 17.54
C SER A 212 4.09 -7.19 16.40
N THR A 213 5.21 -7.89 16.40
CA THR A 213 5.56 -8.87 15.36
C THR A 213 4.56 -10.03 15.33
N ILE A 214 4.29 -10.64 16.48
CA ILE A 214 3.31 -11.74 16.57
C ILE A 214 1.91 -11.21 16.25
N GLY A 215 1.53 -10.07 16.82
CA GLY A 215 0.20 -9.51 16.64
C GLY A 215 -0.12 -9.18 15.18
N PHE A 216 0.67 -8.32 14.56
CA PHE A 216 0.45 -7.94 13.15
C PHE A 216 0.75 -9.09 12.19
N GLY A 217 1.79 -9.89 12.45
CA GLY A 217 2.12 -11.06 11.64
C GLY A 217 0.97 -12.08 11.60
N SER A 218 0.45 -12.51 12.77
CA SER A 218 -0.67 -13.45 12.84
C SER A 218 -1.95 -12.87 12.25
N LEU A 219 -2.24 -11.58 12.49
CA LEU A 219 -3.44 -10.94 11.97
C LEU A 219 -3.42 -10.89 10.43
N LEU A 220 -2.31 -10.42 9.85
CA LEU A 220 -2.16 -10.32 8.39
C LEU A 220 -2.16 -11.70 7.74
N TYR A 221 -1.51 -12.69 8.36
CA TYR A 221 -1.54 -14.08 7.90
C TYR A 221 -2.95 -14.65 7.93
N GLY A 222 -3.66 -14.51 9.04
CA GLY A 222 -5.04 -14.98 9.15
C GLY A 222 -5.94 -14.40 8.06
N PHE A 223 -5.84 -13.09 7.79
CA PHE A 223 -6.62 -12.48 6.70
C PHE A 223 -6.17 -12.90 5.31
N SER A 224 -4.88 -13.21 5.09
CA SER A 224 -4.41 -13.67 3.78
C SER A 224 -4.95 -15.06 3.42
N GLU A 225 -5.17 -15.91 4.42
CA GLU A 225 -5.67 -17.28 4.22
C GLU A 225 -7.21 -17.37 4.08
N VAL A 226 -7.94 -16.28 4.33
CA VAL A 226 -9.42 -16.29 4.20
C VAL A 226 -9.89 -16.69 2.80
N GLY A 227 -9.15 -16.28 1.77
CA GLY A 227 -9.52 -16.56 0.37
C GLY A 227 -9.35 -18.03 -0.02
N THR A 228 -8.42 -18.73 0.60
CA THR A 228 -8.06 -20.15 0.31
C THR A 228 -8.76 -21.12 1.27
N GLU A 229 -8.71 -20.82 2.56
CA GLU A 229 -9.16 -21.71 3.63
C GLU A 229 -10.61 -21.42 4.10
N GLY A 230 -11.11 -20.22 3.85
CA GLY A 230 -12.41 -19.74 4.32
C GLY A 230 -12.42 -19.31 5.80
N TRP A 231 -13.46 -18.56 6.19
CA TRP A 231 -13.59 -17.97 7.54
C TRP A 231 -13.66 -19.00 8.69
N ASN A 232 -14.13 -20.22 8.41
CA ASN A 232 -14.31 -21.27 9.43
C ASN A 232 -13.06 -22.12 9.64
N SER A 233 -11.99 -21.90 8.91
CA SER A 233 -10.73 -22.62 9.07
C SER A 233 -10.08 -22.28 10.41
N LEU A 234 -9.55 -23.29 11.08
CA LEU A 234 -8.81 -23.11 12.34
C LEU A 234 -7.59 -22.20 12.15
N ILE A 235 -6.95 -22.25 11.00
CA ILE A 235 -5.79 -21.39 10.66
C ILE A 235 -6.21 -19.91 10.64
N VAL A 236 -7.35 -19.59 10.01
CA VAL A 236 -7.88 -18.24 9.92
C VAL A 236 -8.32 -17.74 11.31
N ILE A 237 -9.13 -18.53 12.02
CA ILE A 237 -9.64 -18.17 13.36
C ILE A 237 -8.48 -18.00 14.34
N ALA A 238 -7.52 -18.93 14.36
CA ALA A 238 -6.37 -18.83 15.25
C ALA A 238 -5.46 -17.64 14.86
N GLY A 239 -5.19 -17.44 13.57
CA GLY A 239 -4.38 -16.32 13.08
C GLY A 239 -4.98 -14.97 13.48
N ILE A 240 -6.26 -14.75 13.22
CA ILE A 240 -6.96 -13.51 13.59
C ILE A 240 -7.07 -13.39 15.11
N GLY A 241 -7.43 -14.45 15.83
CA GLY A 241 -7.58 -14.44 17.29
C GLY A 241 -6.27 -14.12 18.00
N ILE A 242 -5.18 -14.81 17.66
CA ILE A 242 -3.84 -14.54 18.20
C ILE A 242 -3.45 -13.10 17.84
N GLY A 243 -3.65 -12.69 16.57
CA GLY A 243 -3.35 -11.35 16.11
C GLY A 243 -4.02 -10.27 16.95
N VAL A 244 -5.34 -10.37 17.16
CA VAL A 244 -6.12 -9.42 17.95
C VAL A 244 -5.66 -9.38 19.41
N ILE A 245 -5.43 -10.54 20.05
CA ILE A 245 -4.98 -10.61 21.44
C ILE A 245 -3.61 -9.92 21.59
N PHE A 246 -2.65 -10.25 20.74
CA PHE A 246 -1.29 -9.69 20.84
C PHE A 246 -1.25 -8.20 20.48
N ILE A 247 -2.07 -7.72 19.53
CA ILE A 247 -2.21 -6.27 19.23
C ILE A 247 -2.86 -5.55 20.40
N ALA A 248 -3.86 -6.14 21.06
CA ALA A 248 -4.47 -5.55 22.24
C ALA A 248 -3.47 -5.44 23.41
N LEU A 249 -2.67 -6.48 23.64
CA LEU A 249 -1.60 -6.46 24.64
C LEU A 249 -0.51 -5.42 24.28
N PHE A 250 -0.13 -5.35 23.01
CA PHE A 250 0.78 -4.34 22.50
C PHE A 250 0.24 -2.93 22.75
N ALA A 251 -1.01 -2.65 22.34
CA ALA A 251 -1.64 -1.36 22.52
C ALA A 251 -1.75 -0.96 23.99
N TRP A 252 -2.19 -1.89 24.85
CA TRP A 252 -2.27 -1.66 26.28
C TRP A 252 -0.91 -1.29 26.89
N ARG A 253 0.16 -2.01 26.47
CA ARG A 253 1.52 -1.71 26.91
C ARG A 253 1.99 -0.34 26.43
N GLN A 254 1.79 0.00 25.14
CA GLN A 254 2.18 1.30 24.59
C GLN A 254 1.51 2.47 25.31
N LEU A 255 0.24 2.34 25.67
CA LEU A 255 -0.51 3.38 26.38
C LEU A 255 -0.04 3.59 27.83
N LYS A 256 0.64 2.61 28.44
CA LYS A 256 1.16 2.69 29.81
C LYS A 256 2.64 3.11 29.88
N MET A 257 3.38 3.04 28.79
CA MET A 257 4.81 3.37 28.78
C MET A 257 5.02 4.89 28.72
N THR A 258 6.01 5.39 29.46
CA THR A 258 6.45 6.80 29.40
C THR A 258 7.20 7.11 28.09
N HIS A 259 7.90 6.13 27.52
CA HIS A 259 8.59 6.22 26.25
C HIS A 259 8.18 5.04 25.38
N PRO A 260 6.99 5.11 24.76
CA PRO A 260 6.46 3.98 23.99
C PRO A 260 7.27 3.72 22.72
N PHE A 261 7.29 2.45 22.32
CA PHE A 261 7.84 2.00 21.04
C PHE A 261 7.09 2.63 19.85
N LEU A 262 5.75 2.69 19.96
CA LEU A 262 4.84 3.37 19.05
C LEU A 262 3.86 4.24 19.85
N GLU A 263 3.91 5.56 19.67
CA GLU A 263 3.07 6.49 20.44
C GLU A 263 1.61 6.46 19.96
N LEU A 264 0.76 5.76 20.70
CA LEU A 264 -0.65 5.61 20.37
C LEU A 264 -1.51 6.80 20.83
N HIS A 265 -0.97 7.69 21.66
CA HIS A 265 -1.69 8.92 22.04
C HIS A 265 -1.91 9.88 20.87
N VAL A 266 -1.30 9.61 19.68
CA VAL A 266 -1.64 10.32 18.43
C VAL A 266 -3.14 10.25 18.11
N PHE A 267 -3.83 9.20 18.53
CA PHE A 267 -5.29 9.06 18.39
C PHE A 267 -6.11 10.01 19.27
N LYS A 268 -5.50 10.67 20.25
CA LYS A 268 -6.17 11.75 21.01
C LYS A 268 -6.39 13.00 20.16
N THR A 269 -5.72 13.13 19.00
CA THR A 269 -5.92 14.22 18.05
C THR A 269 -7.04 13.81 17.08
N PRO A 270 -8.24 14.40 17.15
CA PRO A 270 -9.40 13.97 16.36
C PRO A 270 -9.16 14.05 14.86
N GLU A 271 -8.45 15.10 14.40
CA GLU A 271 -8.14 15.32 13.00
C GLU A 271 -7.24 14.21 12.45
N PHE A 272 -6.24 13.76 13.22
CA PHE A 272 -5.40 12.63 12.89
C PHE A 272 -6.20 11.32 12.84
N THR A 273 -7.06 11.09 13.84
CA THR A 273 -7.86 9.87 13.94
C THR A 273 -8.82 9.74 12.77
N ILE A 274 -9.57 10.80 12.43
CA ILE A 274 -10.48 10.80 11.29
C ILE A 274 -9.73 10.60 9.98
N ALA A 275 -8.58 11.28 9.78
CA ALA A 275 -7.75 11.13 8.60
C ALA A 275 -7.22 9.70 8.45
N THR A 276 -6.82 9.06 9.55
CA THR A 276 -6.29 7.70 9.55
C THR A 276 -7.38 6.66 9.27
N ILE A 277 -8.57 6.82 9.85
CA ILE A 277 -9.74 5.97 9.56
C ILE A 277 -10.12 6.10 8.08
N LEU A 278 -10.23 7.33 7.56
CA LEU A 278 -10.55 7.57 6.16
C LEU A 278 -9.50 6.97 5.22
N SER A 279 -8.21 7.12 5.55
CA SER A 279 -7.11 6.50 4.78
C SER A 279 -7.22 4.97 4.76
N GLY A 280 -7.62 4.36 5.86
CA GLY A 280 -7.88 2.91 5.94
C GLY A 280 -9.03 2.48 5.02
N VAL A 281 -10.18 3.16 5.10
CA VAL A 281 -11.37 2.85 4.29
C VAL A 281 -11.09 3.04 2.79
N VAL A 282 -10.40 4.13 2.41
CA VAL A 282 -9.99 4.36 1.01
C VAL A 282 -9.06 3.24 0.53
N ASN A 283 -8.16 2.79 1.39
CA ASN A 283 -7.22 1.72 1.04
C ASN A 283 -7.94 0.37 0.88
N MET A 284 -8.95 0.05 1.70
CA MET A 284 -9.82 -1.13 1.50
C MET A 284 -10.51 -1.07 0.12
N ALA A 285 -11.10 0.07 -0.24
CA ALA A 285 -11.78 0.24 -1.51
C ALA A 285 -10.81 0.18 -2.71
N MET A 286 -9.59 0.71 -2.55
CA MET A 286 -8.55 0.74 -3.59
C MET A 286 -8.03 -0.68 -3.88
N VAL A 287 -7.46 -1.34 -2.88
CA VAL A 287 -6.76 -2.64 -3.04
C VAL A 287 -7.72 -3.73 -3.48
N GLY A 288 -8.96 -3.73 -2.98
CA GLY A 288 -9.95 -4.69 -3.41
C GLY A 288 -10.25 -4.62 -4.92
N ALA A 289 -10.38 -3.42 -5.46
CA ALA A 289 -10.62 -3.27 -6.90
C ALA A 289 -9.37 -3.55 -7.74
N GLU A 290 -8.18 -3.19 -7.24
CA GLU A 290 -6.91 -3.52 -7.90
C GLU A 290 -6.69 -5.03 -8.04
N MET A 291 -7.28 -5.83 -7.15
CA MET A 291 -7.20 -7.28 -7.19
C MET A 291 -8.34 -7.92 -7.99
N VAL A 292 -9.57 -7.49 -7.74
CA VAL A 292 -10.79 -8.09 -8.33
C VAL A 292 -10.93 -7.76 -9.81
N LEU A 293 -10.58 -6.53 -10.23
CA LEU A 293 -10.79 -6.10 -11.62
C LEU A 293 -9.88 -6.82 -12.64
N PRO A 294 -8.56 -7.00 -12.39
CA PRO A 294 -7.72 -7.83 -13.24
C PRO A 294 -8.21 -9.28 -13.34
N MET A 295 -8.70 -9.84 -12.23
CA MET A 295 -9.26 -11.19 -12.23
C MET A 295 -10.50 -11.28 -13.14
N TYR A 296 -11.41 -10.31 -13.07
CA TYR A 296 -12.56 -10.22 -13.98
C TYR A 296 -12.10 -10.15 -15.44
N ILE A 297 -11.16 -9.27 -15.78
CA ILE A 297 -10.67 -9.07 -17.14
C ILE A 297 -10.05 -10.36 -17.69
N GLN A 298 -9.29 -11.09 -16.87
CA GLN A 298 -8.66 -12.34 -17.31
C GLN A 298 -9.62 -13.54 -17.33
N THR A 299 -10.47 -13.68 -16.29
CA THR A 299 -11.32 -14.86 -16.13
C THR A 299 -12.60 -14.78 -16.95
N VAL A 300 -13.28 -13.63 -16.95
CA VAL A 300 -14.58 -13.45 -17.62
C VAL A 300 -14.40 -13.00 -19.08
N ARG A 301 -13.45 -12.05 -19.31
CA ARG A 301 -13.20 -11.51 -20.65
C ARG A 301 -12.20 -12.30 -21.45
N GLY A 302 -11.46 -13.22 -20.81
CA GLY A 302 -10.44 -14.05 -21.47
C GLY A 302 -9.21 -13.30 -21.97
N GLU A 303 -8.99 -12.07 -21.47
CA GLU A 303 -7.85 -11.25 -21.86
C GLU A 303 -6.55 -11.73 -21.19
N SER A 304 -5.42 -11.47 -21.84
CA SER A 304 -4.11 -11.76 -21.25
C SER A 304 -3.81 -10.89 -20.03
N ALA A 305 -2.88 -11.33 -19.18
CA ALA A 305 -2.41 -10.54 -18.04
C ALA A 305 -1.83 -9.18 -18.49
N PHE A 306 -1.15 -9.16 -19.63
CA PHE A 306 -0.62 -7.95 -20.26
C PHE A 306 -1.75 -6.98 -20.66
N ASN A 307 -2.77 -7.46 -21.38
CA ASN A 307 -3.93 -6.65 -21.78
C ASN A 307 -4.73 -6.14 -20.55
N SER A 308 -4.84 -6.97 -19.52
CA SER A 308 -5.43 -6.55 -18.24
C SER A 308 -4.64 -5.40 -17.61
N GLY A 309 -3.31 -5.48 -17.60
CA GLY A 309 -2.44 -4.39 -17.15
C GLY A 309 -2.60 -3.12 -17.99
N LEU A 310 -2.63 -3.23 -19.31
CA LEU A 310 -2.86 -2.10 -20.22
C LEU A 310 -4.22 -1.43 -20.00
N THR A 311 -5.25 -2.20 -19.68
CA THR A 311 -6.61 -1.67 -19.38
C THR A 311 -6.58 -0.80 -18.12
N LEU A 312 -5.78 -1.13 -17.12
CA LEU A 312 -5.70 -0.39 -15.87
C LEU A 312 -4.68 0.76 -15.90
N LEU A 313 -3.74 0.72 -16.84
CA LEU A 313 -2.65 1.71 -16.95
C LEU A 313 -3.13 3.17 -17.05
N PRO A 314 -4.17 3.52 -17.87
CA PRO A 314 -4.65 4.90 -17.94
C PRO A 314 -5.13 5.44 -16.58
N GLY A 315 -5.77 4.62 -15.76
CA GLY A 315 -6.20 5.00 -14.42
C GLY A 315 -5.02 5.29 -13.50
N ALA A 316 -3.97 4.50 -13.56
CA ALA A 316 -2.78 4.72 -12.77
C ALA A 316 -1.99 5.96 -13.21
N ILE A 317 -1.89 6.20 -14.52
CA ILE A 317 -1.33 7.45 -15.06
C ILE A 317 -2.14 8.65 -14.55
N MET A 318 -3.47 8.53 -14.55
CA MET A 318 -4.36 9.56 -13.99
C MET A 318 -4.03 9.82 -12.52
N MET A 319 -3.92 8.79 -11.68
CA MET A 319 -3.54 8.92 -10.27
C MET A 319 -2.16 9.57 -10.12
N GLY A 320 -1.18 9.12 -10.90
CA GLY A 320 0.18 9.65 -10.86
C GLY A 320 0.25 11.14 -11.19
N ILE A 321 -0.39 11.57 -12.29
CA ILE A 321 -0.41 12.98 -12.70
C ILE A 321 -1.22 13.84 -11.72
N MET A 322 -2.35 13.32 -11.26
CA MET A 322 -3.24 14.10 -10.39
C MET A 322 -2.73 14.21 -8.95
N SER A 323 -1.94 13.26 -8.44
CA SER A 323 -1.43 13.33 -7.06
C SER A 323 -0.61 14.59 -6.75
N PRO A 324 0.36 15.04 -7.55
CA PRO A 324 1.04 16.31 -7.32
C PRO A 324 0.13 17.53 -7.48
N ILE A 325 -0.86 17.47 -8.38
CA ILE A 325 -1.82 18.56 -8.61
C ILE A 325 -2.74 18.70 -7.39
N THR A 326 -3.33 17.61 -6.91
CA THR A 326 -4.20 17.60 -5.73
C THR A 326 -3.44 17.99 -4.46
N GLY A 327 -2.15 17.62 -4.36
CA GLY A 327 -1.28 18.07 -3.27
C GLY A 327 -1.12 19.60 -3.23
N ARG A 328 -0.96 20.25 -4.39
CA ARG A 328 -0.91 21.72 -4.47
C ARG A 328 -2.27 22.37 -4.21
N ILE A 329 -3.36 21.74 -4.64
CA ILE A 329 -4.73 22.20 -4.34
C ILE A 329 -4.98 22.10 -2.84
N PHE A 330 -4.54 21.01 -2.20
CA PHE A 330 -4.62 20.84 -0.75
C PHE A 330 -3.93 21.97 0.02
N ASP A 331 -2.73 22.38 -0.41
CA ASP A 331 -1.98 23.48 0.23
C ASP A 331 -2.76 24.81 0.21
N ARG A 332 -3.74 24.97 -0.70
CA ARG A 332 -4.58 26.18 -0.82
C ARG A 332 -5.97 26.04 -0.20
N LEU A 333 -6.64 24.91 -0.45
CA LEU A 333 -8.05 24.70 -0.13
C LEU A 333 -8.29 23.80 1.08
N GLY A 334 -7.26 23.10 1.59
CA GLY A 334 -7.40 22.12 2.66
C GLY A 334 -7.85 20.74 2.18
N ALA A 335 -8.08 19.81 3.15
CA ALA A 335 -8.39 18.42 2.88
C ALA A 335 -9.88 18.16 2.65
N LYS A 336 -10.77 18.89 3.34
CA LYS A 336 -12.20 18.57 3.37
C LYS A 336 -12.85 18.55 1.99
N HIS A 337 -12.67 19.59 1.20
CA HIS A 337 -13.23 19.68 -0.15
C HIS A 337 -12.69 18.60 -1.07
N LEU A 338 -11.38 18.34 -1.01
CA LEU A 338 -10.74 17.29 -1.79
C LEU A 338 -11.23 15.90 -1.37
N ALA A 339 -11.38 15.66 -0.06
CA ALA A 339 -11.87 14.38 0.46
C ALA A 339 -13.30 14.08 0.02
N VAL A 340 -14.22 15.05 0.15
CA VAL A 340 -15.63 14.89 -0.28
C VAL A 340 -15.70 14.66 -1.79
N THR A 341 -15.06 15.52 -2.60
CA THR A 341 -15.09 15.40 -4.07
C THR A 341 -14.44 14.09 -4.53
N GLY A 342 -13.29 13.75 -3.96
CA GLY A 342 -12.55 12.53 -4.31
C GLY A 342 -13.31 11.26 -3.94
N MET A 343 -13.94 11.19 -2.75
CA MET A 343 -14.78 10.06 -2.35
C MET A 343 -16.05 9.96 -3.19
N THR A 344 -16.63 11.08 -3.58
CA THR A 344 -17.77 11.09 -4.52
C THR A 344 -17.38 10.50 -5.87
N LEU A 345 -16.24 10.94 -6.45
CA LEU A 345 -15.72 10.39 -7.70
C LEU A 345 -15.39 8.90 -7.57
N LEU A 346 -14.76 8.48 -6.46
CA LEU A 346 -14.46 7.08 -6.20
C LEU A 346 -15.74 6.25 -6.13
N THR A 347 -16.78 6.75 -5.48
CA THR A 347 -18.08 6.07 -5.38
C THR A 347 -18.76 5.98 -6.74
N ILE A 348 -18.84 7.09 -7.49
CA ILE A 348 -19.41 7.13 -8.85
C ILE A 348 -18.65 6.19 -9.79
N GLY A 349 -17.32 6.16 -9.71
CA GLY A 349 -16.49 5.25 -10.52
C GLY A 349 -16.61 3.77 -10.09
N THR A 350 -17.09 3.49 -8.87
CA THR A 350 -17.22 2.11 -8.36
C THR A 350 -18.58 1.50 -8.62
N ILE A 351 -19.66 2.26 -8.42
CA ILE A 351 -21.05 1.75 -8.54
C ILE A 351 -21.30 1.08 -9.90
N PRO A 352 -20.88 1.61 -11.08
CA PRO A 352 -21.15 0.96 -12.35
C PRO A 352 -20.51 -0.43 -12.50
N PHE A 353 -19.47 -0.76 -11.75
CA PHE A 353 -18.89 -2.11 -11.78
C PHE A 353 -19.82 -3.18 -11.17
N ILE A 354 -20.88 -2.79 -10.45
CA ILE A 354 -21.95 -3.70 -10.00
C ILE A 354 -22.72 -4.30 -11.19
N PHE A 355 -22.70 -3.62 -12.34
CA PHE A 355 -23.43 -4.01 -13.55
C PHE A 355 -22.53 -4.67 -14.61
N LEU A 356 -21.33 -5.11 -14.23
CA LEU A 356 -20.43 -5.82 -15.15
C LEU A 356 -21.09 -7.08 -15.72
N THR A 357 -20.85 -7.32 -17.02
CA THR A 357 -21.30 -8.49 -17.77
C THR A 357 -20.17 -9.04 -18.64
N GLU A 358 -20.35 -10.22 -19.21
CA GLU A 358 -19.38 -10.76 -20.18
C GLU A 358 -19.17 -9.86 -21.42
N SER A 359 -20.17 -9.04 -21.76
CA SER A 359 -20.17 -8.16 -22.93
C SER A 359 -19.82 -6.71 -22.63
N THR A 360 -19.52 -6.34 -21.37
CA THR A 360 -19.21 -4.95 -21.00
C THR A 360 -18.02 -4.43 -21.84
N PRO A 361 -18.16 -3.30 -22.58
CA PRO A 361 -17.08 -2.75 -23.37
C PRO A 361 -15.87 -2.39 -22.50
N MET A 362 -14.67 -2.81 -22.91
CA MET A 362 -13.43 -2.57 -22.13
C MET A 362 -13.15 -1.08 -21.93
N ILE A 363 -13.54 -0.22 -22.88
CA ILE A 363 -13.41 1.23 -22.75
C ILE A 363 -14.16 1.78 -21.54
N ASN A 364 -15.32 1.20 -21.19
CA ASN A 364 -16.06 1.60 -20.00
C ASN A 364 -15.29 1.25 -18.73
N VAL A 365 -14.65 0.07 -18.71
CA VAL A 365 -13.79 -0.36 -17.60
C VAL A 365 -12.62 0.61 -17.42
N VAL A 366 -11.96 0.99 -18.52
CA VAL A 366 -10.85 1.97 -18.53
C VAL A 366 -11.31 3.31 -17.94
N ILE A 367 -12.42 3.86 -18.44
CA ILE A 367 -12.92 5.18 -18.01
C ILE A 367 -13.32 5.16 -16.54
N LEU A 368 -14.09 4.15 -16.12
CA LEU A 368 -14.52 4.02 -14.71
C LEU A 368 -13.35 3.85 -13.76
N TYR A 369 -12.36 3.04 -14.16
CA TYR A 369 -11.15 2.87 -13.37
C TYR A 369 -10.34 4.16 -13.29
N ALA A 370 -10.23 4.93 -14.37
CA ALA A 370 -9.56 6.24 -14.37
C ALA A 370 -10.26 7.25 -13.45
N ILE A 371 -11.60 7.30 -13.44
CA ILE A 371 -12.40 8.13 -12.51
C ILE A 371 -12.12 7.73 -11.06
N ARG A 372 -12.07 6.42 -10.77
CA ARG A 372 -11.73 5.91 -9.44
C ARG A 372 -10.34 6.37 -8.99
N MET A 373 -9.34 6.17 -9.84
CA MET A 373 -7.94 6.53 -9.54
C MET A 373 -7.77 8.04 -9.34
N PHE A 374 -8.50 8.85 -10.10
CA PHE A 374 -8.58 10.28 -9.87
C PHE A 374 -9.18 10.60 -8.49
N GLY A 375 -10.29 9.98 -8.13
CA GLY A 375 -10.88 10.12 -6.80
C GLY A 375 -9.90 9.77 -5.68
N ILE A 376 -9.18 8.65 -5.80
CA ILE A 376 -8.15 8.22 -4.83
C ILE A 376 -7.04 9.28 -4.70
N ALA A 377 -6.55 9.83 -5.81
CA ALA A 377 -5.52 10.87 -5.81
C ALA A 377 -5.97 12.13 -5.05
N MET A 378 -7.27 12.47 -5.09
CA MET A 378 -7.83 13.61 -4.35
C MET A 378 -7.96 13.36 -2.84
N VAL A 379 -8.02 12.10 -2.40
CA VAL A 379 -8.25 11.76 -0.99
C VAL A 379 -6.97 11.36 -0.28
N MET A 380 -6.23 10.41 -0.85
CA MET A 380 -5.21 9.63 -0.15
C MET A 380 -4.09 10.51 0.44
N MET A 381 -3.42 11.31 -0.38
CA MET A 381 -2.33 12.15 0.09
C MET A 381 -2.79 13.42 0.83
N PRO A 382 -3.82 14.15 0.37
CA PRO A 382 -4.37 15.30 1.08
C PRO A 382 -4.83 14.96 2.49
N VAL A 383 -5.60 13.87 2.68
CA VAL A 383 -6.12 13.45 3.98
C VAL A 383 -4.99 13.01 4.91
N THR A 384 -4.06 12.19 4.40
CA THR A 384 -2.87 11.79 5.18
C THR A 384 -2.09 13.01 5.64
N THR A 385 -1.86 13.98 4.75
CA THR A 385 -1.11 15.21 5.07
C THR A 385 -1.85 16.06 6.11
N ALA A 386 -3.17 16.20 5.99
CA ALA A 386 -3.98 16.91 6.96
C ALA A 386 -3.89 16.30 8.36
N GLY A 387 -4.03 14.97 8.45
CA GLY A 387 -3.87 14.25 9.71
C GLY A 387 -2.49 14.44 10.33
N MET A 388 -1.43 14.37 9.53
CA MET A 388 -0.05 14.59 10.02
C MET A 388 0.20 16.04 10.43
N ASN A 389 -0.39 17.02 9.73
CA ASN A 389 -0.28 18.44 10.08
C ASN A 389 -0.93 18.80 11.43
N ALA A 390 -1.87 17.97 11.90
CA ALA A 390 -2.48 18.15 13.21
C ALA A 390 -1.58 17.64 14.35
N LEU A 391 -0.53 16.87 14.05
CA LEU A 391 0.40 16.33 15.04
C LEU A 391 1.61 17.26 15.26
N PRO A 392 2.17 17.30 16.49
CA PRO A 392 3.47 17.91 16.74
C PRO A 392 4.58 17.23 15.93
N LEU A 393 5.63 17.98 15.58
CA LEU A 393 6.73 17.48 14.74
C LEU A 393 7.41 16.22 15.27
N ASN A 394 7.54 16.09 16.59
CA ASN A 394 8.13 14.92 17.24
C ASN A 394 7.26 13.66 17.16
N LEU A 395 5.97 13.80 16.84
CA LEU A 395 5.05 12.67 16.70
C LEU A 395 4.79 12.27 15.24
N ILE A 396 5.34 12.98 14.25
CA ILE A 396 5.11 12.66 12.83
C ILE A 396 5.58 11.26 12.47
N SER A 397 6.74 10.80 12.97
CA SER A 397 7.24 9.44 12.73
C SER A 397 6.30 8.36 13.28
N HIS A 398 5.77 8.57 14.49
CA HIS A 398 4.79 7.68 15.09
C HIS A 398 3.44 7.72 14.35
N GLY A 399 2.94 8.92 14.03
CA GLY A 399 1.73 9.09 13.23
C GLY A 399 1.83 8.43 11.85
N THR A 400 2.94 8.59 11.17
CA THR A 400 3.18 7.96 9.87
C THR A 400 3.19 6.42 9.98
N ALA A 401 3.86 5.87 10.99
CA ALA A 401 3.87 4.43 11.21
C ALA A 401 2.47 3.89 11.56
N VAL A 402 1.73 4.56 12.45
CA VAL A 402 0.35 4.20 12.82
C VAL A 402 -0.56 4.23 11.59
N ASN A 403 -0.51 5.30 10.78
CA ASN A 403 -1.33 5.42 9.59
C ASN A 403 -1.02 4.33 8.56
N ASN A 404 0.26 4.04 8.30
CA ASN A 404 0.64 2.98 7.36
C ASN A 404 0.30 1.58 7.89
N THR A 405 0.43 1.33 9.20
CA THR A 405 0.01 0.06 9.83
C THR A 405 -1.49 -0.15 9.66
N LEU A 406 -2.31 0.86 9.96
CA LEU A 406 -3.76 0.77 9.77
C LEU A 406 -4.15 0.60 8.31
N ARG A 407 -3.48 1.26 7.39
CA ARG A 407 -3.68 1.05 5.95
C ARG A 407 -3.36 -0.38 5.53
N GLN A 408 -2.27 -0.96 6.03
CA GLN A 408 -1.87 -2.34 5.74
C GLN A 408 -2.90 -3.34 6.27
N VAL A 409 -3.35 -3.17 7.52
CA VAL A 409 -4.41 -4.01 8.10
C VAL A 409 -5.72 -3.84 7.32
N ALA A 410 -6.12 -2.60 7.03
CA ALA A 410 -7.32 -2.31 6.26
C ALA A 410 -7.28 -2.95 4.86
N SER A 411 -6.14 -2.92 4.16
CA SER A 411 -5.95 -3.63 2.89
C SER A 411 -6.21 -5.11 3.02
N SER A 412 -5.62 -5.75 4.02
CA SER A 412 -5.77 -7.21 4.24
C SER A 412 -7.21 -7.58 4.56
N VAL A 413 -7.86 -6.81 5.44
CA VAL A 413 -9.29 -7.01 5.77
C VAL A 413 -10.18 -6.79 4.54
N GLY A 414 -9.96 -5.70 3.79
CA GLY A 414 -10.73 -5.40 2.59
C GLY A 414 -10.60 -6.48 1.54
N THR A 415 -9.39 -6.93 1.26
CA THR A 415 -9.13 -8.03 0.31
C THR A 415 -9.79 -9.32 0.76
N ALA A 416 -9.64 -9.71 2.04
CA ALA A 416 -10.25 -10.91 2.60
C ALA A 416 -11.77 -10.91 2.44
N ILE A 417 -12.42 -9.79 2.76
CA ILE A 417 -13.88 -9.65 2.62
C ILE A 417 -14.30 -9.76 1.15
N LEU A 418 -13.63 -9.03 0.24
CA LEU A 418 -14.02 -9.00 -1.18
C LEU A 418 -13.82 -10.35 -1.86
N ILE A 419 -12.68 -11.02 -1.62
CA ILE A 419 -12.42 -12.35 -2.18
C ILE A 419 -13.37 -13.39 -1.59
N SER A 420 -13.64 -13.33 -0.28
CA SER A 420 -14.60 -14.24 0.37
C SER A 420 -16.00 -14.09 -0.21
N VAL A 421 -16.49 -12.86 -0.39
CA VAL A 421 -17.80 -12.61 -0.99
C VAL A 421 -17.84 -13.10 -2.44
N LEU A 422 -16.81 -12.79 -3.24
CA LEU A 422 -16.65 -13.26 -4.61
C LEU A 422 -16.75 -14.79 -4.67
N THR A 423 -15.92 -15.46 -3.87
CA THR A 423 -15.84 -16.94 -3.88
C THR A 423 -17.14 -17.59 -3.38
N ASN A 424 -17.71 -17.10 -2.28
CA ASN A 424 -18.93 -17.65 -1.71
C ASN A 424 -20.13 -17.50 -2.67
N VAL A 425 -20.32 -16.32 -3.27
CA VAL A 425 -21.41 -16.09 -4.21
C VAL A 425 -21.23 -16.94 -5.47
N THR A 426 -20.00 -17.01 -5.99
CA THR A 426 -19.68 -17.87 -7.14
C THR A 426 -19.99 -19.34 -6.83
N ASN A 427 -19.51 -19.86 -5.70
CA ASN A 427 -19.69 -21.28 -5.34
C ASN A 427 -21.16 -21.63 -5.07
N ASN A 428 -21.91 -20.74 -4.42
CA ASN A 428 -23.33 -20.95 -4.13
C ASN A 428 -24.22 -20.95 -5.38
N GLN A 429 -23.79 -20.26 -6.45
CA GLN A 429 -24.51 -20.21 -7.71
C GLN A 429 -23.96 -21.16 -8.77
N MET A 430 -22.88 -21.90 -8.46
CA MET A 430 -22.26 -22.85 -9.38
C MET A 430 -23.23 -24.00 -9.68
N PRO A 431 -23.46 -24.36 -10.95
CA PRO A 431 -24.34 -25.46 -11.29
C PRO A 431 -23.79 -26.79 -10.80
N GLY A 432 -24.70 -27.69 -10.42
CA GLY A 432 -24.33 -29.03 -9.92
C GLY A 432 -23.62 -29.89 -10.99
N LYS A 433 -22.74 -30.79 -10.56
CA LYS A 433 -21.97 -31.67 -11.44
C LYS A 433 -22.81 -32.51 -12.42
N HIS A 434 -24.07 -32.82 -12.10
CA HIS A 434 -24.98 -33.53 -12.96
C HIS A 434 -25.30 -32.73 -14.25
N VAL A 435 -25.34 -31.40 -14.20
CA VAL A 435 -25.53 -30.54 -15.37
C VAL A 435 -24.29 -30.60 -16.30
N LEU A 436 -23.08 -30.75 -15.75
CA LEU A 436 -21.87 -30.93 -16.54
C LEU A 436 -21.90 -32.20 -17.39
N HIS A 437 -22.41 -33.30 -16.80
CA HIS A 437 -22.52 -34.58 -17.53
C HIS A 437 -23.60 -34.59 -18.59
N ASN A 438 -24.75 -33.96 -18.31
CA ASN A 438 -25.93 -34.03 -19.19
C ASN A 438 -25.92 -32.97 -20.29
N VAL A 439 -25.50 -31.73 -19.98
CA VAL A 439 -25.54 -30.60 -20.91
C VAL A 439 -24.33 -29.67 -20.68
N PRO A 440 -23.14 -30.04 -21.18
CA PRO A 440 -21.88 -29.31 -20.92
C PRO A 440 -21.90 -27.83 -21.31
N LEU A 441 -22.58 -27.48 -22.41
CA LEU A 441 -22.70 -26.08 -22.88
C LEU A 441 -23.53 -25.22 -21.91
N GLN A 442 -24.63 -25.78 -21.37
CA GLN A 442 -25.42 -25.07 -20.35
C GLN A 442 -24.65 -24.95 -19.02
N TYR A 443 -23.84 -25.96 -18.67
CA TYR A 443 -22.96 -25.87 -17.50
C TYR A 443 -22.00 -24.70 -17.65
N LYS A 444 -21.34 -24.56 -18.79
CA LYS A 444 -20.39 -23.47 -19.06
C LYS A 444 -21.06 -22.10 -18.94
N ALA A 445 -22.23 -21.91 -19.53
CA ALA A 445 -22.96 -20.64 -19.46
C ALA A 445 -23.37 -20.32 -18.01
N LYS A 446 -24.00 -21.25 -17.29
CA LYS A 446 -24.39 -21.05 -15.89
C LYS A 446 -23.21 -20.86 -14.95
N ALA A 447 -22.09 -21.54 -15.18
CA ALA A 447 -20.87 -21.36 -14.41
C ALA A 447 -20.29 -19.95 -14.63
N MET A 448 -20.33 -19.44 -15.86
CA MET A 448 -19.91 -18.08 -16.17
C MET A 448 -20.82 -17.04 -15.51
N ASP A 449 -22.15 -17.24 -15.55
CA ASP A 449 -23.11 -16.40 -14.83
C ASP A 449 -22.84 -16.38 -13.31
N ALA A 450 -22.52 -17.51 -12.72
CA ALA A 450 -22.15 -17.62 -11.31
C ALA A 450 -20.87 -16.82 -11.00
N VAL A 451 -19.86 -16.93 -11.84
CA VAL A 451 -18.60 -16.17 -11.72
C VAL A 451 -18.85 -14.66 -11.83
N VAL A 452 -19.63 -14.22 -12.83
CA VAL A 452 -20.00 -12.81 -13.01
C VAL A 452 -20.79 -12.29 -11.81
N SER A 453 -21.70 -13.09 -11.25
CA SER A 453 -22.44 -12.75 -10.03
C SER A 453 -21.54 -12.56 -8.82
N GLY A 454 -20.49 -13.39 -8.68
CA GLY A 454 -19.47 -13.23 -7.66
C GLY A 454 -18.73 -11.89 -7.78
N TYR A 455 -18.34 -11.49 -8.99
CA TYR A 455 -17.71 -10.18 -9.23
C TYR A 455 -18.64 -9.01 -8.90
N LYS A 456 -19.92 -9.09 -9.31
CA LYS A 456 -20.93 -8.08 -8.97
C LYS A 456 -21.08 -7.91 -7.46
N ALA A 457 -21.17 -9.02 -6.72
CA ALA A 457 -21.26 -9.01 -5.26
C ALA A 457 -20.02 -8.39 -4.60
N ALA A 458 -18.83 -8.70 -5.08
CA ALA A 458 -17.60 -8.06 -4.60
C ALA A 458 -17.63 -6.54 -4.83
N PHE A 459 -18.08 -6.06 -6.00
CA PHE A 459 -18.18 -4.63 -6.27
C PHE A 459 -19.28 -3.94 -5.47
N ILE A 460 -20.37 -4.63 -5.08
CA ILE A 460 -21.34 -4.10 -4.12
C ILE A 460 -20.64 -3.79 -2.78
N VAL A 461 -19.85 -4.72 -2.27
CA VAL A 461 -19.10 -4.50 -1.02
C VAL A 461 -18.06 -3.39 -1.19
N ALA A 462 -17.36 -3.32 -2.31
CA ALA A 462 -16.43 -2.22 -2.60
C ALA A 462 -17.15 -0.85 -2.62
N ALA A 463 -18.36 -0.79 -3.20
CA ALA A 463 -19.19 0.42 -3.19
C ALA A 463 -19.64 0.80 -1.76
N LEU A 464 -19.97 -0.19 -0.92
CA LEU A 464 -20.26 0.07 0.51
C LEU A 464 -19.07 0.67 1.24
N PHE A 465 -17.83 0.20 0.98
CA PHE A 465 -16.63 0.85 1.53
C PHE A 465 -16.49 2.29 1.04
N CYS A 466 -16.75 2.56 -0.24
CA CYS A 466 -16.72 3.91 -0.78
C CYS A 466 -17.76 4.82 -0.11
N ILE A 467 -18.99 4.34 0.08
CA ILE A 467 -20.05 5.09 0.77
C ILE A 467 -19.69 5.35 2.23
N ALA A 468 -19.18 4.33 2.94
CA ALA A 468 -18.70 4.51 4.31
C ALA A 468 -17.58 5.57 4.39
N GLY A 469 -16.62 5.53 3.46
CA GLY A 469 -15.59 6.55 3.34
C GLY A 469 -16.16 7.94 3.07
N LEU A 470 -17.16 8.04 2.17
CA LEU A 470 -17.84 9.31 1.88
C LEU A 470 -18.51 9.88 3.14
N ILE A 471 -19.16 9.05 3.95
CA ILE A 471 -19.74 9.49 5.23
C ILE A 471 -18.63 10.01 6.16
N VAL A 472 -17.50 9.32 6.27
CA VAL A 472 -16.38 9.75 7.11
C VAL A 472 -15.81 11.10 6.65
N THR A 473 -15.85 11.44 5.35
CA THR A 473 -15.35 12.74 4.88
C THR A 473 -16.05 13.94 5.46
N PHE A 474 -17.31 13.82 5.83
CA PHE A 474 -18.05 14.95 6.46
C PHE A 474 -17.49 15.32 7.83
N PHE A 475 -16.80 14.42 8.50
CA PHE A 475 -16.14 14.65 9.77
C PHE A 475 -14.72 15.21 9.63
N VAL A 476 -14.16 15.23 8.42
CA VAL A 476 -12.84 15.82 8.15
C VAL A 476 -12.89 17.32 8.43
N ARG A 477 -11.95 17.80 9.22
CA ARG A 477 -11.81 19.21 9.59
C ARG A 477 -10.47 19.72 9.09
N ASP A 478 -10.50 20.90 8.47
CA ASP A 478 -9.29 21.62 8.09
C ASP A 478 -8.84 22.46 9.27
N LYS A 479 -7.80 22.01 9.98
CA LYS A 479 -7.12 22.84 10.97
C LYS A 479 -6.04 23.61 10.24
N LYS A 480 -6.11 24.95 10.24
CA LYS A 480 -4.97 25.78 9.82
C LYS A 480 -3.78 25.39 10.69
N ALA A 481 -2.65 25.07 10.06
CA ALA A 481 -1.43 24.83 10.81
C ALA A 481 -1.20 25.99 11.79
N PRO A 482 -0.80 25.72 13.06
CA PRO A 482 -0.51 26.79 13.98
C PRO A 482 0.53 27.71 13.33
N SER A 483 0.14 28.96 13.10
CA SER A 483 1.05 29.98 12.60
C SER A 483 2.22 30.06 13.58
N VAL A 484 3.45 29.87 13.11
CA VAL A 484 4.67 30.11 13.88
C VAL A 484 4.83 31.65 14.00
N THR A 485 3.88 32.27 14.70
CA THR A 485 3.98 33.63 15.21
C THR A 485 4.02 33.53 16.73
N GLY A 486 5.16 33.13 17.23
CA GLY A 486 5.48 33.10 18.64
C GLY A 486 6.89 33.63 18.79
N GLY A 487 6.98 34.94 18.93
CA GLY A 487 8.12 35.79 18.97
C GLY A 487 9.24 35.32 19.88
N VAL A 488 10.40 35.53 19.37
CA VAL A 488 11.58 35.86 20.16
C VAL A 488 11.22 37.10 20.97
N LYS A 489 11.05 36.94 22.27
CA LYS A 489 11.32 37.93 23.28
C LYS A 489 12.45 37.40 24.14
#